data_93467c2e9b3541c37e18773d6e8edf16
#
_entry.id   93467c2e9b3541c37e18773d6e8edf16
#
_cell.length_a   1.000
_cell.length_b   1.000
_cell.length_c   1.000
_cell.angle_alpha   90.00
_cell.angle_beta   90.00
_cell.angle_gamma   90.00
#
_symmetry.space_group_name_H-M   'P 1'
#
loop_
_entity.id
_entity.type
_entity.pdbx_description
1 polymer ?
#
loop_
_entity_poly.entity_id
_entity_poly.type
_entity_poly.pdbx_seq_one_letter_code
_entity_poly.pdbx_strand_id
1 'polypeptide(L)'
;MKMVLLNRATTDIKIIKILITSLKKTKELADQIAAKSNIGDIYFLRGELGSGKTTFARFFIQEVARINKKKIKEPITSPTYNLIKNYNCGKKINICHADLYRMKTIKEIEKIGFFEEIENKIVLIEWPEKVEKILKKRIDISFIKKQNK
;
A
#
# COMPACT_ATOMS: atom_id res chain seq x y z
N MET A 1 -1.51 -12.39 -16.43
CA MET A 1 -1.46 -11.95 -15.01
C MET A 1 -2.20 -12.95 -14.16
N LYS A 2 -1.50 -13.63 -13.29
CA LYS A 2 -2.15 -14.49 -12.29
C LYS A 2 -2.22 -13.76 -10.97
N MET A 3 -3.43 -13.48 -10.52
CA MET A 3 -3.69 -13.05 -9.16
C MET A 3 -3.97 -14.31 -8.34
N VAL A 4 -3.09 -14.62 -7.39
CA VAL A 4 -3.30 -15.76 -6.50
C VAL A 4 -3.72 -15.22 -5.15
N LEU A 5 -4.97 -15.44 -4.80
CA LEU A 5 -5.52 -15.10 -3.49
C LEU A 5 -5.32 -16.31 -2.58
N LEU A 6 -4.34 -16.25 -1.71
CA LEU A 6 -4.10 -17.28 -0.70
C LEU A 6 -4.78 -16.86 0.60
N ASN A 7 -5.95 -17.44 0.88
CA ASN A 7 -6.61 -17.31 2.17
C ASN A 7 -5.96 -18.30 3.15
N ARG A 8 -5.22 -17.79 4.12
CA ARG A 8 -4.81 -18.61 5.27
C ARG A 8 -5.86 -18.44 6.36
N ALA A 9 -6.59 -19.52 6.66
CA ALA A 9 -7.76 -19.55 7.54
C ALA A 9 -7.48 -19.25 9.03
N THR A 10 -6.21 -19.10 9.45
CA THR A 10 -5.83 -18.91 10.86
C THR A 10 -5.29 -17.52 11.20
N THR A 11 -5.15 -16.65 10.21
CA THR A 11 -4.71 -15.28 10.39
C THR A 11 -5.50 -14.39 9.45
N ASP A 12 -5.89 -13.20 9.90
CA ASP A 12 -6.59 -12.20 9.08
C ASP A 12 -5.69 -11.61 7.97
N ILE A 13 -4.74 -12.40 7.46
CA ILE A 13 -3.81 -12.02 6.41
C ILE A 13 -4.33 -12.54 5.08
N LYS A 14 -4.58 -11.63 4.15
CA LYS A 14 -4.85 -11.94 2.74
C LYS A 14 -3.56 -11.69 1.94
N ILE A 15 -3.20 -12.62 1.07
CA ILE A 15 -1.98 -12.51 0.26
C ILE A 15 -2.37 -12.44 -1.22
N ILE A 16 -1.91 -11.41 -1.90
CA ILE A 16 -2.07 -11.20 -3.34
C ILE A 16 -0.68 -11.14 -3.96
N LYS A 17 -0.42 -12.00 -4.95
CA LYS A 17 0.83 -11.96 -5.72
C LYS A 17 0.56 -11.40 -7.10
N ILE A 18 1.34 -10.41 -7.50
CA ILE A 18 1.19 -9.71 -8.77
C ILE A 18 2.44 -9.93 -9.61
N LEU A 19 2.28 -10.53 -10.76
CA LEU A 19 3.32 -10.52 -11.78
C LEU A 19 3.18 -9.25 -12.60
N ILE A 20 4.19 -8.37 -12.52
CA ILE A 20 4.16 -7.10 -13.22
C ILE A 20 4.56 -7.33 -14.68
N THR A 21 3.62 -7.11 -15.58
CA THR A 21 3.81 -7.25 -17.02
C THR A 21 3.68 -5.92 -17.78
N SER A 22 2.91 -4.97 -17.23
CA SER A 22 2.73 -3.65 -17.84
C SER A 22 2.14 -2.66 -16.82
N LEU A 23 2.31 -1.36 -17.10
CA LEU A 23 1.69 -0.29 -16.34
C LEU A 23 0.15 -0.37 -16.38
N LYS A 24 -0.39 -0.74 -17.54
CA LYS A 24 -1.84 -0.88 -17.71
C LYS A 24 -2.42 -1.92 -16.76
N LYS A 25 -1.78 -3.07 -16.63
CA LYS A 25 -2.24 -4.14 -15.72
C LYS A 25 -2.08 -3.77 -14.26
N THR A 26 -1.00 -3.06 -13.91
CA THR A 26 -0.82 -2.51 -12.56
C THR A 26 -1.94 -1.55 -12.21
N LYS A 27 -2.31 -0.67 -13.14
CA LYS A 27 -3.41 0.26 -12.94
C LYS A 27 -4.74 -0.45 -12.78
N GLU A 28 -5.06 -1.40 -13.66
CA GLU A 28 -6.31 -2.18 -13.59
C GLU A 28 -6.46 -2.87 -12.23
N LEU A 29 -5.38 -3.46 -11.73
CA LEU A 29 -5.40 -4.13 -10.44
C LEU A 29 -5.53 -3.15 -9.28
N ALA A 30 -4.80 -2.03 -9.32
CA ALA A 30 -4.91 -0.98 -8.31
C ALA A 30 -6.35 -0.46 -8.24
N ASP A 31 -6.97 -0.23 -9.39
CA ASP A 31 -8.36 0.25 -9.48
C ASP A 31 -9.33 -0.78 -8.87
N GLN A 32 -9.16 -2.07 -9.15
CA GLN A 32 -10.01 -3.13 -8.60
C GLN A 32 -9.89 -3.24 -7.08
N ILE A 33 -8.68 -3.19 -6.56
CA ILE A 33 -8.43 -3.26 -5.11
C ILE A 33 -8.95 -2.00 -4.42
N ALA A 34 -8.70 -0.83 -5.00
CA ALA A 34 -9.17 0.45 -4.47
C ALA A 34 -10.70 0.49 -4.34
N ALA A 35 -11.42 -0.03 -5.33
CA ALA A 35 -12.89 -0.06 -5.33
C ALA A 35 -13.48 -0.88 -4.18
N LYS A 36 -12.74 -1.83 -3.64
CA LYS A 36 -13.16 -2.71 -2.53
C LYS A 36 -12.58 -2.31 -1.19
N SER A 37 -11.76 -1.27 -1.14
CA SER A 37 -11.08 -0.85 0.08
C SER A 37 -11.98 -0.10 1.03
N ASN A 38 -11.77 -0.30 2.31
CA ASN A 38 -12.50 0.35 3.40
C ASN A 38 -11.53 1.01 4.37
N ILE A 39 -12.01 2.03 5.09
CA ILE A 39 -11.26 2.62 6.19
C ILE A 39 -10.85 1.53 7.18
N GLY A 40 -9.59 1.52 7.57
CA GLY A 40 -8.99 0.50 8.44
C GLY A 40 -8.24 -0.59 7.68
N ASP A 41 -8.39 -0.69 6.37
CA ASP A 41 -7.62 -1.65 5.57
C ASP A 41 -6.15 -1.25 5.53
N ILE A 42 -5.29 -2.23 5.76
CA ILE A 42 -3.83 -2.07 5.72
C ILE A 42 -3.28 -2.96 4.61
N TYR A 43 -2.52 -2.35 3.71
CA TYR A 43 -1.87 -3.04 2.60
C TYR A 43 -0.36 -3.00 2.79
N PHE A 44 0.27 -4.17 2.81
CA PHE A 44 1.72 -4.30 2.76
C PHE A 44 2.15 -4.47 1.32
N LEU A 45 2.96 -3.55 0.82
CA LEU A 45 3.49 -3.57 -0.54
C LEU A 45 4.91 -4.12 -0.50
N ARG A 46 5.07 -5.36 -0.97
CA ARG A 46 6.34 -6.08 -0.94
C ARG A 46 6.91 -6.25 -2.33
N GLY A 47 8.21 -6.14 -2.43
CA GLY A 47 8.93 -6.33 -3.70
C GLY A 47 10.26 -5.61 -3.68
N GLU A 48 11.12 -5.99 -4.61
CA GLU A 48 12.43 -5.36 -4.77
C GLU A 48 12.32 -3.88 -5.14
N LEU A 49 13.41 -3.15 -4.97
CA LEU A 49 13.51 -1.77 -5.40
C LEU A 49 13.16 -1.66 -6.90
N GLY A 50 12.31 -0.70 -7.25
CA GLY A 50 11.84 -0.54 -8.63
C GLY A 50 10.86 -1.61 -9.11
N SER A 51 10.26 -2.38 -8.20
CA SER A 51 9.27 -3.41 -8.56
C SER A 51 7.87 -2.87 -8.88
N GLY A 52 7.62 -1.59 -8.66
CA GLY A 52 6.33 -0.96 -8.96
C GLY A 52 5.44 -0.69 -7.75
N LYS A 53 5.95 -0.83 -6.54
CA LYS A 53 5.20 -0.56 -5.30
C LYS A 53 4.63 0.85 -5.26
N THR A 54 5.46 1.85 -5.52
CA THR A 54 5.05 3.27 -5.54
C THR A 54 4.08 3.56 -6.68
N THR A 55 4.30 2.96 -7.86
CA THR A 55 3.40 3.09 -9.01
C THR A 55 2.01 2.55 -8.68
N PHE A 56 1.93 1.39 -8.06
CA PHE A 56 0.68 0.82 -7.58
C PHE A 56 0.01 1.76 -6.57
N ALA A 57 0.76 2.25 -5.58
CA ALA A 57 0.25 3.16 -4.57
C ALA A 57 -0.36 4.42 -5.20
N ARG A 58 0.32 5.00 -6.19
CA ARG A 58 -0.17 6.17 -6.91
C ARG A 58 -1.52 5.90 -7.60
N PHE A 59 -1.62 4.81 -8.36
CA PHE A 59 -2.87 4.44 -9.02
C PHE A 59 -3.98 4.16 -8.01
N PHE A 60 -3.66 3.48 -6.93
CA PHE A 60 -4.61 3.18 -5.85
C PHE A 60 -5.17 4.46 -5.22
N ILE A 61 -4.32 5.39 -4.83
CA ILE A 61 -4.70 6.65 -4.21
C ILE A 61 -5.57 7.48 -5.18
N GLN A 62 -5.15 7.57 -6.44
CA GLN A 62 -5.91 8.28 -7.47
C GLN A 62 -7.30 7.68 -7.67
N GLU A 63 -7.44 6.37 -7.66
CA GLU A 63 -8.73 5.71 -7.85
C GLU A 63 -9.65 5.88 -6.66
N VAL A 64 -9.16 5.76 -5.43
CA VAL A 64 -9.96 6.05 -4.23
C VAL A 64 -10.49 7.48 -4.27
N ALA A 65 -9.64 8.43 -4.65
CA ALA A 65 -10.05 9.83 -4.78
C ALA A 65 -11.09 10.00 -5.89
N ARG A 66 -10.89 9.37 -7.05
CA ARG A 66 -11.82 9.43 -8.18
C ARG A 66 -13.21 8.91 -7.79
N ILE A 67 -13.27 7.77 -7.13
CA ILE A 67 -14.54 7.17 -6.65
C ILE A 67 -15.28 8.14 -5.72
N ASN A 68 -14.55 8.87 -4.91
CA ASN A 68 -15.11 9.83 -3.95
C ASN A 68 -15.23 11.26 -4.51
N LYS A 69 -15.06 11.42 -5.82
CA LYS A 69 -15.18 12.71 -6.52
C LYS A 69 -14.23 13.79 -5.98
N LYS A 70 -13.04 13.37 -5.55
CA LYS A 70 -11.98 14.26 -5.07
C LYS A 70 -10.82 14.28 -6.07
N LYS A 71 -10.35 15.47 -6.40
CA LYS A 71 -9.15 15.65 -7.21
C LYS A 71 -7.96 15.88 -6.28
N ILE A 72 -6.92 15.07 -6.43
CA ILE A 72 -5.67 15.25 -5.71
C ILE A 72 -4.77 16.16 -6.56
N LYS A 73 -4.45 17.34 -6.03
CA LYS A 73 -3.65 18.35 -6.73
C LYS A 73 -2.15 18.13 -6.58
N GLU A 74 -1.73 17.65 -5.41
CA GLU A 74 -0.32 17.37 -5.13
C GLU A 74 0.16 16.12 -5.88
N PRO A 75 1.43 16.07 -6.32
CA PRO A 75 2.00 14.86 -6.89
C PRO A 75 2.02 13.71 -5.88
N ILE A 76 1.64 12.52 -6.33
CA ILE A 76 1.73 11.30 -5.53
C ILE A 76 3.08 10.66 -5.82
N THR A 77 4.02 10.79 -4.90
CA THR A 77 5.40 10.34 -5.03
C THR A 77 5.78 9.42 -3.88
N SER A 78 6.91 8.73 -4.02
CA SER A 78 7.44 7.89 -2.95
C SER A 78 7.67 8.69 -1.67
N PRO A 79 7.21 8.19 -0.50
CA PRO A 79 7.47 8.84 0.79
C PRO A 79 8.84 8.48 1.38
N THR A 80 9.82 8.04 0.58
CA THR A 80 11.12 7.55 1.05
C THR A 80 11.82 8.53 2.00
N TYR A 81 11.79 9.83 1.69
CA TYR A 81 12.41 10.86 2.53
C TYR A 81 11.50 11.38 3.64
N ASN A 82 10.21 11.45 3.37
CA ASN A 82 9.22 11.95 4.34
C ASN A 82 8.71 10.84 5.28
N LEU A 83 8.97 9.58 4.97
CA LEU A 83 8.53 8.37 5.65
C LEU A 83 7.02 8.14 5.59
N ILE A 84 6.22 9.17 5.78
CA ILE A 84 4.75 9.13 5.77
C ILE A 84 4.21 10.30 4.96
N LYS A 85 3.28 10.02 4.05
CA LYS A 85 2.48 11.04 3.37
C LYS A 85 1.00 10.70 3.53
N ASN A 86 0.19 11.70 3.79
CA ASN A 86 -1.25 11.56 3.91
C ASN A 86 -1.96 12.23 2.74
N TYR A 87 -3.00 11.58 2.22
CA TYR A 87 -3.80 12.08 1.10
C TYR A 87 -5.27 12.10 1.50
N ASN A 88 -5.91 13.26 1.39
CA ASN A 88 -7.35 13.38 1.55
C ASN A 88 -8.02 12.98 0.24
N CYS A 89 -8.76 11.87 0.27
CA CYS A 89 -9.44 11.30 -0.90
C CYS A 89 -10.94 11.63 -0.96
N GLY A 90 -11.41 12.58 -0.15
CA GLY A 90 -12.83 12.99 -0.11
C GLY A 90 -13.67 12.13 0.83
N LYS A 91 -14.88 12.60 1.18
CA LYS A 91 -15.84 11.90 2.06
C LYS A 91 -15.24 11.37 3.37
N LYS A 92 -14.34 12.15 3.98
CA LYS A 92 -13.60 11.77 5.20
C LYS A 92 -12.70 10.53 5.04
N ILE A 93 -12.36 10.15 3.83
CA ILE A 93 -11.43 9.06 3.54
C ILE A 93 -10.03 9.64 3.37
N ASN A 94 -9.12 9.23 4.25
CA ASN A 94 -7.71 9.58 4.17
C ASN A 94 -6.89 8.31 3.92
N ILE A 95 -5.84 8.45 3.11
CA ILE A 95 -4.88 7.38 2.88
C ILE A 95 -3.55 7.80 3.47
N CYS A 96 -2.98 6.91 4.28
CA CYS A 96 -1.61 7.02 4.77
C CYS A 96 -0.71 6.17 3.88
N HIS A 97 0.24 6.78 3.21
CA HIS A 97 1.27 6.11 2.41
C HIS A 97 2.60 6.21 3.14
N ALA A 98 3.14 5.09 3.58
CA ALA A 98 4.38 5.01 4.35
C ALA A 98 5.43 4.20 3.59
N ASP A 99 6.70 4.56 3.81
CA ASP A 99 7.86 3.81 3.35
C ASP A 99 8.81 3.64 4.53
N LEU A 100 8.97 2.41 4.99
CA LEU A 100 9.75 2.10 6.20
C LEU A 100 11.16 1.59 5.88
N TYR A 101 11.62 1.73 4.63
CA TYR A 101 12.93 1.21 4.20
C TYR A 101 14.09 1.70 5.06
N ARG A 102 14.07 2.97 5.47
CA ARG A 102 15.13 3.59 6.26
C ARG A 102 15.02 3.35 7.76
N MET A 103 13.87 2.83 8.21
CA MET A 103 13.65 2.53 9.63
C MET A 103 14.40 1.25 10.01
N LYS A 104 15.20 1.31 11.06
CA LYS A 104 16.01 0.18 11.54
C LYS A 104 15.29 -0.62 12.62
N THR A 105 14.52 0.04 13.47
CA THR A 105 13.87 -0.58 14.62
C THR A 105 12.41 -0.15 14.77
N ILE A 106 11.63 -0.97 15.49
CA ILE A 106 10.26 -0.63 15.85
C ILE A 106 10.20 0.64 16.69
N LYS A 107 11.19 0.85 17.57
CA LYS A 107 11.25 2.06 18.40
C LYS A 107 11.37 3.35 17.58
N GLU A 108 12.13 3.33 16.49
CA GLU A 108 12.21 4.46 15.57
C GLU A 108 10.84 4.72 14.91
N ILE A 109 10.15 3.67 14.52
CA ILE A 109 8.82 3.75 13.91
C ILE A 109 7.80 4.31 14.92
N GLU A 110 7.84 3.85 16.17
CA GLU A 110 7.00 4.39 17.24
C GLU A 110 7.26 5.89 17.48
N LYS A 111 8.52 6.30 17.49
CA LYS A 111 8.91 7.69 17.76
C LYS A 111 8.40 8.69 16.72
N ILE A 112 8.25 8.29 15.48
CA ILE A 112 7.70 9.17 14.43
C ILE A 112 6.18 9.25 14.47
N GLY A 113 5.52 8.57 15.42
CA GLY A 113 4.06 8.57 15.55
C GLY A 113 3.34 7.72 14.50
N PHE A 114 4.01 6.73 13.94
CA PHE A 114 3.46 5.92 12.85
C PHE A 114 2.15 5.22 13.23
N PHE A 115 2.09 4.59 14.40
CA PHE A 115 0.91 3.82 14.80
C PHE A 115 -0.31 4.70 15.06
N GLU A 116 -0.11 5.94 15.50
CA GLU A 116 -1.17 6.94 15.63
C GLU A 116 -1.63 7.45 14.26
N GLU A 117 -0.67 7.65 13.33
CA GLU A 117 -0.97 8.15 11.98
C GLU A 117 -1.81 7.19 11.15
N ILE A 118 -1.68 5.90 11.35
CA ILE A 118 -2.42 4.91 10.55
C ILE A 118 -3.86 4.68 11.03
N GLU A 119 -4.25 5.23 12.18
CA GLU A 119 -5.59 5.03 12.72
C GLU A 119 -6.67 5.67 11.84
N ASN A 120 -7.77 4.93 11.63
CA ASN A 120 -8.94 5.40 10.88
C ASN A 120 -8.63 5.86 9.44
N LYS A 121 -7.68 5.20 8.81
CA LYS A 121 -7.27 5.47 7.42
C LYS A 121 -7.20 4.18 6.63
N ILE A 122 -7.14 4.31 5.32
CA ILE A 122 -6.62 3.27 4.45
C ILE A 122 -5.10 3.43 4.45
N VAL A 123 -4.36 2.35 4.62
CA VAL A 123 -2.90 2.41 4.83
C VAL A 123 -2.18 1.59 3.77
N LEU A 124 -1.21 2.21 3.11
CA LEU A 124 -0.28 1.55 2.18
C LEU A 124 1.12 1.65 2.77
N ILE A 125 1.77 0.51 2.99
CA ILE A 125 3.11 0.47 3.59
C ILE A 125 4.07 -0.24 2.65
N GLU A 126 5.08 0.49 2.16
CA GLU A 126 6.22 -0.06 1.46
C GLU A 126 7.29 -0.47 2.47
N TRP A 127 7.96 -1.59 2.24
CA TRP A 127 8.97 -2.16 3.15
C TRP A 127 8.42 -2.42 4.56
N PRO A 128 7.39 -3.27 4.67
CA PRO A 128 6.62 -3.44 5.92
C PRO A 128 7.25 -4.40 6.95
N GLU A 129 8.41 -4.98 6.69
CA GLU A 129 8.97 -6.11 7.44
C GLU A 129 9.08 -5.83 8.95
N LYS A 130 9.37 -4.60 9.34
CA LYS A 130 9.52 -4.21 10.75
C LYS A 130 8.21 -4.21 11.53
N VAL A 131 7.08 -4.07 10.85
CA VAL A 131 5.76 -3.97 11.51
C VAL A 131 4.88 -5.19 11.28
N GLU A 132 5.35 -6.20 10.57
CA GLU A 132 4.53 -7.36 10.22
C GLU A 132 4.08 -8.21 11.41
N LYS A 133 4.83 -8.23 12.50
CA LYS A 133 4.46 -8.94 13.72
C LYS A 133 3.40 -8.19 14.55
N ILE A 134 3.30 -6.88 14.36
CA ILE A 134 2.36 -6.00 15.07
C ILE A 134 1.06 -5.85 14.28
N LEU A 135 1.16 -5.57 12.99
CA LEU A 135 0.01 -5.36 12.11
C LEU A 135 -0.39 -6.68 11.43
N LYS A 136 -1.04 -7.55 12.20
CA LYS A 136 -1.37 -8.91 11.74
C LYS A 136 -2.57 -8.94 10.79
N LYS A 137 -3.55 -8.07 11.00
CA LYS A 137 -4.71 -7.94 10.11
C LYS A 137 -4.35 -7.02 8.94
N ARG A 138 -4.08 -7.62 7.79
CA ARG A 138 -3.59 -6.88 6.62
C ARG A 138 -3.76 -7.66 5.33
N ILE A 139 -3.55 -6.97 4.23
CA ILE A 139 -3.47 -7.55 2.89
C ILE A 139 -2.03 -7.40 2.40
N ASP A 140 -1.35 -8.51 2.16
CA ASP A 140 0.00 -8.51 1.58
C ASP A 140 -0.10 -8.54 0.05
N ILE A 141 0.50 -7.54 -0.59
CA ILE A 141 0.62 -7.48 -2.04
C ILE A 141 2.10 -7.61 -2.40
N SER A 142 2.45 -8.69 -3.08
CA SER A 142 3.83 -8.95 -3.52
C SER A 142 3.97 -8.69 -5.01
N PHE A 143 4.90 -7.82 -5.36
CA PHE A 143 5.24 -7.43 -6.73
C PHE A 143 6.40 -8.27 -7.20
N ILE A 144 6.18 -9.09 -8.23
CA ILE A 144 7.16 -10.00 -8.79
C ILE A 144 7.53 -9.50 -10.19
N LYS A 145 8.80 -9.18 -10.38
CA LYS A 145 9.30 -8.85 -11.71
C LYS A 145 9.42 -10.09 -12.58
N LYS A 146 8.98 -9.99 -13.84
CA LYS A 146 9.26 -11.02 -14.81
C LYS A 146 10.77 -11.05 -15.06
N GLN A 147 11.38 -12.22 -14.85
CA GLN A 147 12.79 -12.39 -15.19
C GLN A 147 12.92 -12.41 -16.72
N ASN A 148 13.71 -11.48 -17.25
CA ASN A 148 14.15 -11.56 -18.64
C ASN A 148 15.18 -12.69 -18.73
N LYS A 149 14.81 -13.75 -19.43
CA LYS A 149 15.78 -14.80 -19.79
C LYS A 149 16.67 -14.30 -20.92
#